data_f7a7836bb309a1d0bc1aaa61c4242944
#
_entry.id   f7a7836bb309a1d0bc1aaa61c4242944
#
_cell.length_a   1.000
_cell.length_b   1.000
_cell.length_c   1.000
_cell.angle_alpha   90.00
_cell.angle_beta   90.00
_cell.angle_gamma   90.00
#
_symmetry.space_group_name_H-M   'P 1'
#
loop_
_entity.id
_entity.type
_entity.pdbx_description
1 polymer ?
#
loop_
_entity_poly.entity_id
_entity_poly.type
_entity_poly.pdbx_seq_one_letter_code
_entity_poly.pdbx_strand_id
1 'polypeptide(L)'
;MKITKEARTGIITAVILAAAALFYFTFSFSSFSRPHVMHITAVFSSVQGIKKGNEVRYAGVHVGNVEKITVKEGKGILLLGIDRDVKIPQDAEFRIAQDGLVSDYYIRIRGGKTDGNYLTDGMTAAETKSDPLGNLTKKAETLVKTVNETRENFAKMKASPEK
;
A
#
# COMPACT_ATOMS: atom_id res chain seq x y z
N MET A 1 -2.68 -1.95 -63.06
CA MET A 1 -1.41 -1.74 -62.34
C MET A 1 -0.98 -3.10 -61.78
N LYS A 2 0.11 -3.70 -62.28
CA LYS A 2 0.61 -5.00 -61.75
C LYS A 2 1.47 -4.69 -60.54
N ILE A 3 0.95 -5.00 -59.36
CA ILE A 3 1.70 -4.89 -58.09
C ILE A 3 2.84 -5.91 -58.15
N THR A 4 4.07 -5.47 -58.03
CA THR A 4 5.26 -6.35 -58.05
C THR A 4 5.21 -7.27 -56.80
N LYS A 5 5.80 -8.47 -56.89
CA LYS A 5 5.82 -9.43 -55.79
C LYS A 5 6.43 -8.82 -54.51
N GLU A 6 7.41 -7.97 -54.65
CA GLU A 6 8.09 -7.24 -53.56
C GLU A 6 7.16 -6.25 -52.86
N ALA A 7 6.34 -5.48 -53.62
CA ALA A 7 5.36 -4.56 -53.06
C ALA A 7 4.26 -5.32 -52.28
N ARG A 8 3.87 -6.52 -52.74
CA ARG A 8 2.87 -7.35 -52.06
C ARG A 8 3.37 -7.87 -50.71
N THR A 9 4.64 -8.30 -50.66
CA THR A 9 5.27 -8.74 -49.39
C THR A 9 5.37 -7.57 -48.39
N GLY A 10 5.78 -6.38 -48.86
CA GLY A 10 5.88 -5.19 -48.03
C GLY A 10 4.54 -4.76 -47.43
N ILE A 11 3.46 -4.82 -48.19
CA ILE A 11 2.10 -4.51 -47.72
C ILE A 11 1.65 -5.51 -46.65
N ILE A 12 1.88 -6.81 -46.86
CA ILE A 12 1.51 -7.85 -45.87
C ILE A 12 2.25 -7.64 -44.56
N THR A 13 3.56 -7.39 -44.62
CA THR A 13 4.39 -7.13 -43.44
C THR A 13 3.91 -5.88 -42.71
N ALA A 14 3.60 -4.79 -43.41
CA ALA A 14 3.09 -3.55 -42.81
C ALA A 14 1.74 -3.76 -42.12
N VAL A 15 0.83 -4.54 -42.72
CA VAL A 15 -0.47 -4.86 -42.10
C VAL A 15 -0.32 -5.69 -40.85
N ILE A 16 0.58 -6.68 -40.84
CA ILE A 16 0.86 -7.49 -39.65
C ILE A 16 1.42 -6.63 -38.50
N LEU A 17 2.37 -5.74 -38.80
CA LEU A 17 2.95 -4.84 -37.81
C LEU A 17 1.90 -3.85 -37.26
N ALA A 18 1.06 -3.31 -38.13
CA ALA A 18 -0.03 -2.43 -37.71
C ALA A 18 -1.06 -3.16 -36.82
N ALA A 19 -1.42 -4.39 -37.17
CA ALA A 19 -2.32 -5.22 -36.35
C ALA A 19 -1.69 -5.57 -35.00
N ALA A 20 -0.41 -5.91 -34.98
CA ALA A 20 0.31 -6.18 -33.70
C ALA A 20 0.40 -4.94 -32.84
N ALA A 21 0.66 -3.76 -33.41
CA ALA A 21 0.70 -2.49 -32.69
C ALA A 21 -0.69 -2.13 -32.11
N LEU A 22 -1.76 -2.29 -32.88
CA LEU A 22 -3.13 -2.08 -32.44
C LEU A 22 -3.50 -3.05 -31.31
N PHE A 23 -3.15 -4.32 -31.44
CA PHE A 23 -3.38 -5.33 -30.41
C PHE A 23 -2.64 -4.99 -29.11
N TYR A 24 -1.37 -4.60 -29.22
CA TYR A 24 -0.56 -4.17 -28.08
C TYR A 24 -1.18 -2.94 -27.39
N PHE A 25 -1.61 -1.95 -28.17
CA PHE A 25 -2.20 -0.72 -27.66
C PHE A 25 -3.53 -0.98 -26.97
N THR A 26 -4.42 -1.78 -27.56
CA THR A 26 -5.72 -2.12 -26.97
C THR A 26 -5.56 -2.96 -25.70
N PHE A 27 -4.63 -3.91 -25.70
CA PHE A 27 -4.38 -4.76 -24.54
C PHE A 27 -3.73 -3.99 -23.37
N SER A 28 -2.78 -3.10 -23.67
CA SER A 28 -2.14 -2.24 -22.65
C SER A 28 -3.10 -1.20 -22.08
N PHE A 29 -4.04 -0.70 -22.87
CA PHE A 29 -5.00 0.31 -22.43
C PHE A 29 -6.16 -0.30 -21.62
N SER A 30 -6.50 -1.56 -21.86
CA SER A 30 -7.62 -2.25 -21.18
C SER A 30 -7.34 -2.52 -19.70
N SER A 31 -6.08 -2.49 -19.27
CA SER A 31 -5.70 -2.67 -17.86
C SER A 31 -5.93 -1.39 -17.01
N PHE A 32 -6.29 -0.26 -17.62
CA PHE A 32 -6.39 1.02 -16.93
C PHE A 32 -7.81 1.40 -16.49
N SER A 33 -8.83 0.73 -16.96
CA SER A 33 -10.22 0.99 -16.57
C SER A 33 -10.74 -0.12 -15.68
N ARG A 34 -10.58 0.01 -14.37
CA ARG A 34 -11.30 -0.79 -13.38
C ARG A 34 -12.60 -0.05 -13.01
N PRO A 35 -13.75 -0.37 -13.60
CA PRO A 35 -15.01 0.35 -13.35
C PRO A 35 -15.57 0.14 -11.94
N HIS A 36 -14.96 -0.73 -11.14
CA HIS A 36 -15.40 -1.11 -9.81
C HIS A 36 -14.48 -0.62 -8.69
N VAL A 37 -13.76 0.48 -8.90
CA VAL A 37 -12.86 1.06 -7.89
C VAL A 37 -13.55 2.24 -7.21
N MET A 38 -13.51 2.30 -5.89
CA MET A 38 -13.83 3.48 -5.11
C MET A 38 -12.54 4.21 -4.72
N HIS A 39 -12.58 5.53 -4.74
CA HIS A 39 -11.45 6.38 -4.40
C HIS A 39 -11.57 6.88 -2.96
N ILE A 40 -10.63 6.50 -2.12
CA ILE A 40 -10.56 6.95 -0.73
C ILE A 40 -9.32 7.80 -0.57
N THR A 41 -9.48 8.98 0.04
CA THR A 41 -8.36 9.84 0.38
C THR A 41 -7.88 9.51 1.78
N ALA A 42 -6.59 9.17 1.94
CA ALA A 42 -5.97 8.94 3.23
C ALA A 42 -4.91 10.01 3.51
N VAL A 43 -4.94 10.60 4.70
CA VAL A 43 -4.03 11.66 5.12
C VAL A 43 -3.05 11.10 6.16
N PHE A 44 -1.75 11.31 5.92
CA PHE A 44 -0.68 10.85 6.79
C PHE A 44 0.27 12.00 7.14
N SER A 45 0.79 11.98 8.35
CA SER A 45 1.84 12.92 8.77
C SER A 45 3.16 12.69 8.00
N SER A 46 3.41 11.47 7.54
CA SER A 46 4.57 11.10 6.72
C SER A 46 4.19 9.94 5.80
N VAL A 47 4.61 10.00 4.55
CA VAL A 47 4.39 8.95 3.51
C VAL A 47 5.70 8.35 3.03
N GLN A 48 6.72 8.34 3.90
CA GLN A 48 8.05 7.84 3.56
C GLN A 48 7.99 6.38 3.07
N GLY A 49 8.61 6.13 1.94
CA GLY A 49 8.70 4.80 1.33
C GLY A 49 7.50 4.39 0.46
N ILE A 50 6.39 5.13 0.50
CA ILE A 50 5.23 4.87 -0.34
C ILE A 50 5.42 5.43 -1.74
N LYS A 51 5.04 4.64 -2.74
CA LYS A 51 5.06 4.96 -4.17
C LYS A 51 3.69 4.71 -4.78
N LYS A 52 3.43 5.35 -5.92
CA LYS A 52 2.27 4.99 -6.76
C LYS A 52 2.35 3.51 -7.14
N GLY A 53 1.25 2.79 -7.05
CA GLY A 53 1.17 1.36 -7.32
C GLY A 53 1.38 0.47 -6.10
N ASN A 54 1.84 1.00 -4.95
CA ASN A 54 1.93 0.20 -3.73
C ASN A 54 0.56 -0.35 -3.34
N GLU A 55 0.57 -1.55 -2.78
CA GLU A 55 -0.65 -2.28 -2.42
C GLU A 55 -1.41 -1.63 -1.26
N VAL A 56 -2.72 -1.78 -1.28
CA VAL A 56 -3.61 -1.52 -0.15
C VAL A 56 -4.17 -2.85 0.32
N ARG A 57 -3.98 -3.17 1.60
CA ARG A 57 -4.44 -4.43 2.20
C ARG A 57 -5.38 -4.17 3.36
N TYR A 58 -6.53 -4.83 3.34
CA TYR A 58 -7.49 -4.85 4.44
C TYR A 58 -7.53 -6.23 5.07
N ALA A 59 -7.33 -6.31 6.38
CA ALA A 59 -7.20 -7.57 7.13
C ALA A 59 -6.16 -8.56 6.52
N GLY A 60 -5.13 -8.05 5.83
CA GLY A 60 -4.09 -8.84 5.17
C GLY A 60 -4.39 -9.21 3.72
N VAL A 61 -5.60 -8.98 3.23
CA VAL A 61 -6.00 -9.25 1.84
C VAL A 61 -5.75 -8.02 0.98
N HIS A 62 -5.20 -8.20 -0.23
CA HIS A 62 -5.05 -7.14 -1.22
C HIS A 62 -6.42 -6.68 -1.70
N VAL A 63 -6.72 -5.39 -1.55
CA VAL A 63 -8.02 -4.80 -1.90
C VAL A 63 -7.89 -3.60 -2.84
N GLY A 64 -6.69 -3.20 -3.19
CA GLY A 64 -6.48 -2.07 -4.07
C GLY A 64 -5.04 -1.56 -4.10
N ASN A 65 -4.83 -0.38 -4.69
CA ASN A 65 -3.51 0.21 -4.86
C ASN A 65 -3.51 1.72 -4.59
N VAL A 66 -2.32 2.27 -4.33
CA VAL A 66 -2.09 3.72 -4.26
C VAL A 66 -2.08 4.29 -5.68
N GLU A 67 -3.02 5.16 -6.01
CA GLU A 67 -3.13 5.76 -7.34
C GLU A 67 -2.38 7.08 -7.47
N LYS A 68 -2.43 7.90 -6.43
CA LYS A 68 -1.79 9.22 -6.43
C LYS A 68 -1.26 9.58 -5.05
N ILE A 69 -0.14 10.27 -5.05
CA ILE A 69 0.49 10.83 -3.85
C ILE A 69 0.62 12.33 -4.06
N THR A 70 0.18 13.11 -3.09
CA THR A 70 0.26 14.57 -3.10
C THR A 70 0.70 15.05 -1.73
N VAL A 71 1.36 16.19 -1.66
CA VAL A 71 1.70 16.85 -0.40
C VAL A 71 0.89 18.13 -0.28
N LYS A 72 0.22 18.32 0.85
CA LYS A 72 -0.51 19.54 1.18
C LYS A 72 -0.35 19.85 2.66
N GLU A 73 -0.01 21.08 2.98
CA GLU A 73 0.14 21.56 4.37
C GLU A 73 1.09 20.69 5.22
N GLY A 74 2.20 20.23 4.61
CA GLY A 74 3.18 19.36 5.29
C GLY A 74 2.72 17.92 5.54
N LYS A 75 1.54 17.53 5.05
CA LYS A 75 1.00 16.18 5.16
C LYS A 75 1.01 15.48 3.81
N GLY A 76 1.21 14.17 3.84
CA GLY A 76 1.08 13.30 2.67
C GLY A 76 -0.38 12.91 2.46
N ILE A 77 -0.91 13.21 1.29
CA ILE A 77 -2.27 12.83 0.88
C ILE A 77 -2.16 11.73 -0.16
N LEU A 78 -2.71 10.58 0.14
CA LEU A 78 -2.76 9.42 -0.73
C LEU A 78 -4.17 9.25 -1.28
N LEU A 79 -4.30 9.14 -2.59
CA LEU A 79 -5.51 8.67 -3.24
C LEU A 79 -5.39 7.16 -3.43
N LEU A 80 -6.25 6.42 -2.78
CA LEU A 80 -6.29 4.96 -2.80
C LEU A 80 -7.43 4.50 -3.70
N GLY A 81 -7.13 3.66 -4.67
CA GLY A 81 -8.13 2.96 -5.47
C GLY A 81 -8.41 1.61 -4.81
N ILE A 82 -9.61 1.41 -4.29
CA ILE A 82 -10.02 0.21 -3.55
C ILE A 82 -11.23 -0.43 -4.23
N ASP A 83 -11.27 -1.74 -4.27
CA ASP A 83 -12.39 -2.48 -4.86
C ASP A 83 -13.70 -2.15 -4.14
N ARG A 84 -14.75 -1.79 -4.89
CA ARG A 84 -16.06 -1.36 -4.35
C ARG A 84 -16.77 -2.41 -3.54
N ASP A 85 -16.49 -3.68 -3.79
CA ASP A 85 -17.11 -4.79 -3.07
C ASP A 85 -16.60 -4.91 -1.62
N VAL A 86 -15.49 -4.21 -1.30
CA VAL A 86 -14.88 -4.22 0.02
C VAL A 86 -15.52 -3.14 0.89
N LYS A 87 -16.23 -3.58 1.92
CA LYS A 87 -16.84 -2.69 2.92
C LYS A 87 -15.84 -2.34 4.00
N ILE A 88 -15.29 -1.13 3.95
CA ILE A 88 -14.34 -0.63 4.94
C ILE A 88 -15.08 0.29 5.90
N PRO A 89 -15.11 0.00 7.22
CA PRO A 89 -15.71 0.87 8.21
C PRO A 89 -15.05 2.26 8.23
N GLN A 90 -15.82 3.31 8.54
CA GLN A 90 -15.30 4.69 8.58
C GLN A 90 -14.25 4.92 9.67
N ASP A 91 -14.32 4.15 10.75
CA ASP A 91 -13.38 4.17 11.87
C ASP A 91 -12.19 3.21 11.68
N ALA A 92 -12.03 2.61 10.50
CA ALA A 92 -10.87 1.76 10.19
C ALA A 92 -9.57 2.56 10.20
N GLU A 93 -8.54 1.95 10.75
CA GLU A 93 -7.22 2.56 10.88
C GLU A 93 -6.36 2.26 9.66
N PHE A 94 -5.83 3.32 9.03
CA PHE A 94 -4.93 3.23 7.89
C PHE A 94 -3.49 3.42 8.36
N ARG A 95 -2.61 2.47 8.09
CA ARG A 95 -1.18 2.56 8.45
C ARG A 95 -0.29 2.21 7.27
N ILE A 96 0.86 2.85 7.21
CA ILE A 96 1.96 2.42 6.35
C ILE A 96 2.66 1.24 7.02
N ALA A 97 2.87 0.16 6.30
CA ALA A 97 3.49 -1.06 6.78
C ALA A 97 4.48 -1.61 5.75
N GLN A 98 5.35 -2.50 6.20
CA GLN A 98 6.33 -3.21 5.39
C GLN A 98 6.42 -4.65 5.87
N ASP A 99 6.50 -5.61 4.97
CA ASP A 99 6.69 -7.02 5.29
C ASP A 99 8.19 -7.35 5.30
N GLY A 100 8.82 -7.27 6.48
CA GLY A 100 10.26 -7.50 6.64
C GLY A 100 11.12 -6.26 6.36
N LEU A 101 12.44 -6.48 6.13
CA LEU A 101 13.43 -5.40 6.02
C LEU A 101 13.69 -4.93 4.59
N VAL A 102 13.32 -5.71 3.59
CA VAL A 102 13.69 -5.50 2.18
C VAL A 102 12.48 -5.41 1.24
N SER A 103 11.26 -5.60 1.74
CA SER A 103 10.04 -5.56 0.94
C SER A 103 9.55 -4.12 0.71
N ASP A 104 8.71 -3.95 -0.31
CA ASP A 104 8.03 -2.67 -0.55
C ASP A 104 7.06 -2.32 0.58
N TYR A 105 6.85 -1.02 0.76
CA TYR A 105 5.83 -0.50 1.67
C TYR A 105 4.43 -0.70 1.07
N TYR A 106 3.45 -0.88 1.94
CA TYR A 106 2.04 -0.97 1.56
C TYR A 106 1.16 -0.26 2.58
N ILE A 107 -0.07 0.03 2.18
CA ILE A 107 -1.08 0.59 3.08
C ILE A 107 -1.83 -0.57 3.73
N ARG A 108 -1.75 -0.65 5.05
CA ARG A 108 -2.50 -1.61 5.86
C ARG A 108 -3.71 -0.95 6.45
N ILE A 109 -4.87 -1.53 6.18
CA ILE A 109 -6.14 -1.13 6.80
C ILE A 109 -6.49 -2.19 7.84
N ARG A 110 -6.82 -1.76 9.07
CA ARG A 110 -7.15 -2.65 10.18
C ARG A 110 -8.36 -2.14 10.96
N GLY A 111 -9.07 -3.09 11.55
CA GLY A 111 -10.15 -2.82 12.49
C GLY A 111 -11.34 -2.12 11.82
N GLY A 112 -12.04 -1.38 12.65
CA GLY A 112 -13.30 -0.73 12.36
C GLY A 112 -14.47 -1.52 12.96
N LYS A 113 -15.44 -0.80 13.51
CA LYS A 113 -16.68 -1.37 14.02
C LYS A 113 -17.65 -1.58 12.86
N THR A 114 -18.27 -2.73 12.79
CA THR A 114 -19.23 -3.05 11.72
C THR A 114 -20.61 -2.44 12.00
N ASP A 115 -20.66 -1.19 12.43
CA ASP A 115 -21.90 -0.49 12.85
C ASP A 115 -22.71 0.05 11.64
N GLY A 116 -22.45 -0.44 10.42
CA GLY A 116 -23.16 -0.02 9.21
C GLY A 116 -22.61 1.24 8.53
N ASN A 117 -21.67 1.95 9.14
CA ASN A 117 -21.03 3.14 8.58
C ASN A 117 -19.76 2.73 7.80
N TYR A 118 -19.86 2.68 6.48
CA TYR A 118 -18.76 2.33 5.60
C TYR A 118 -18.23 3.53 4.84
N LEU A 119 -16.95 3.48 4.47
CA LEU A 119 -16.36 4.45 3.56
C LEU A 119 -16.99 4.31 2.18
N THR A 120 -17.32 5.44 1.56
CA THR A 120 -17.85 5.53 0.20
C THR A 120 -16.91 6.31 -0.69
N ASP A 121 -17.14 6.24 -1.98
CA ASP A 121 -16.33 6.92 -2.99
C ASP A 121 -16.19 8.43 -2.70
N GLY A 122 -14.96 8.93 -2.78
CA GLY A 122 -14.61 10.33 -2.51
C GLY A 122 -14.43 10.69 -1.02
N MET A 123 -14.68 9.77 -0.08
CA MET A 123 -14.49 10.06 1.34
C MET A 123 -13.01 10.14 1.74
N THR A 124 -12.76 10.89 2.81
CA THR A 124 -11.44 10.96 3.45
C THR A 124 -11.44 10.08 4.69
N ALA A 125 -10.50 9.15 4.76
CA ALA A 125 -10.26 8.35 5.95
C ALA A 125 -9.70 9.22 7.08
N ALA A 126 -9.98 8.84 8.33
CA ALA A 126 -9.46 9.53 9.50
C ALA A 126 -7.94 9.64 9.45
N GLU A 127 -7.40 10.80 9.86
CA GLU A 127 -5.95 11.03 9.86
C GLU A 127 -5.25 10.01 10.75
N THR A 128 -4.34 9.25 10.17
CA THR A 128 -3.55 8.27 10.90
C THR A 128 -2.13 8.80 11.13
N LYS A 129 -1.68 8.79 12.38
CA LYS A 129 -0.28 9.04 12.72
C LYS A 129 0.55 7.86 12.22
N SER A 130 1.17 8.01 11.07
CA SER A 130 2.13 7.04 10.54
C SER A 130 3.46 7.28 11.23
N ASP A 131 3.76 6.44 12.21
CA ASP A 131 5.11 6.33 12.78
C ASP A 131 5.59 4.88 12.62
N PRO A 132 6.12 4.52 11.45
CA PRO A 132 6.60 3.16 11.19
C PRO A 132 7.78 2.76 12.07
N LEU A 133 8.55 3.73 12.58
CA LEU A 133 9.71 3.52 13.44
C LEU A 133 9.38 3.67 14.93
N GLY A 134 8.36 4.44 15.31
CA GLY A 134 8.02 4.69 16.72
C GLY A 134 7.64 3.43 17.50
N ASN A 135 7.05 2.45 16.83
CA ASN A 135 6.77 1.16 17.44
C ASN A 135 8.04 0.31 17.67
N LEU A 136 9.05 0.45 16.80
CA LEU A 136 10.33 -0.24 16.97
C LEU A 136 11.14 0.42 18.08
N THR A 137 11.15 1.74 18.14
CA THR A 137 11.83 2.50 19.20
C THR A 137 11.24 2.20 20.57
N LYS A 138 9.92 2.24 20.72
CA LYS A 138 9.23 1.86 21.97
C LYS A 138 9.48 0.41 22.36
N LYS A 139 9.48 -0.50 21.40
CA LYS A 139 9.76 -1.91 21.67
C LYS A 139 11.22 -2.15 22.05
N ALA A 140 12.16 -1.43 21.44
CA ALA A 140 13.56 -1.44 21.84
C ALA A 140 13.78 -0.88 23.24
N GLU A 141 13.16 0.24 23.59
CA GLU A 141 13.20 0.82 24.94
C GLU A 141 12.63 -0.14 25.99
N THR A 142 11.50 -0.79 25.68
CA THR A 142 10.89 -1.80 26.58
C THR A 142 11.84 -2.99 26.77
N LEU A 143 12.46 -3.48 25.73
CA LEU A 143 13.43 -4.59 25.83
C LEU A 143 14.65 -4.20 26.66
N VAL A 144 15.21 -3.00 26.46
CA VAL A 144 16.33 -2.51 27.24
C VAL A 144 15.94 -2.40 28.72
N LYS A 145 14.74 -1.90 29.04
CA LYS A 145 14.25 -1.81 30.41
C LYS A 145 14.10 -3.20 31.04
N THR A 146 13.53 -4.15 30.34
CA THR A 146 13.36 -5.54 30.82
C THR A 146 14.70 -6.22 31.05
N VAL A 147 15.66 -6.01 30.16
CA VAL A 147 17.03 -6.56 30.33
C VAL A 147 17.71 -5.97 31.57
N ASN A 148 17.59 -4.66 31.79
CA ASN A 148 18.17 -4.02 32.97
C ASN A 148 17.51 -4.50 34.28
N GLU A 149 16.19 -4.60 34.33
CA GLU A 149 15.44 -5.15 35.49
C GLU A 149 15.85 -6.61 35.78
N THR A 150 15.98 -7.41 34.74
CA THR A 150 16.43 -8.81 34.88
C THR A 150 17.87 -8.87 35.42
N ARG A 151 18.77 -8.00 34.93
CA ARG A 151 20.15 -7.93 35.39
C ARG A 151 20.26 -7.52 36.87
N GLU A 152 19.45 -6.54 37.30
CA GLU A 152 19.41 -6.13 38.71
C GLU A 152 18.87 -7.24 39.63
N ASN A 153 17.84 -7.98 39.17
CA ASN A 153 17.30 -9.11 39.92
C ASN A 153 18.32 -10.24 40.06
N PHE A 154 19.08 -10.55 39.02
CA PHE A 154 20.18 -11.54 39.09
C PHE A 154 21.28 -11.06 40.04
N ALA A 155 21.64 -9.77 40.03
CA ALA A 155 22.64 -9.21 40.95
C ALA A 155 22.19 -9.31 42.42
N LYS A 156 20.91 -9.04 42.72
CA LYS A 156 20.32 -9.20 44.07
C LYS A 156 20.29 -10.66 44.51
N MET A 157 19.96 -11.60 43.64
CA MET A 157 19.98 -13.03 43.96
C MET A 157 21.39 -13.53 44.25
N LYS A 158 22.41 -13.01 43.56
CA LYS A 158 23.82 -13.38 43.81
C LYS A 158 24.41 -12.72 45.04
N ALA A 159 23.83 -11.63 45.53
CA ALA A 159 24.25 -10.89 46.72
C ALA A 159 23.61 -11.38 48.01
N SER A 160 22.69 -12.35 47.96
CA SER A 160 22.11 -12.98 49.14
C SER A 160 22.88 -14.27 49.45
N PRO A 161 23.84 -14.26 50.37
CA PRO A 161 24.52 -15.49 50.81
C PRO A 161 23.55 -16.30 51.68
N GLU A 162 23.48 -17.60 51.37
CA GLU A 162 22.82 -18.57 52.26
C GLU A 162 23.26 -18.42 53.69
N LYS A 163 22.26 -18.32 54.55
CA LYS A 163 22.40 -18.56 56.01
C LYS A 163 22.03 -20.00 56.27
#